data_61cb6f092fc7ff186fc6b86764698bc4
#
_entry.id   61cb6f092fc7ff186fc6b86764698bc4
#
_cell.length_a   1.000
_cell.length_b   1.000
_cell.length_c   1.000
_cell.angle_alpha   90.00
_cell.angle_beta   90.00
_cell.angle_gamma   90.00
#
_symmetry.space_group_name_H-M   'P 1'
#
loop_
_entity.id
_entity.type
_entity.pdbx_description
1 polymer ?
#
loop_
_entity_poly.entity_id
_entity_poly.type
_entity_poly.pdbx_seq_one_letter_code
_entity_poly.pdbx_strand_id
1 'polypeptide(L)'
;MVEEKNNKSTPSKKKKTKGKSPITKKPVVKKNNDQQKNGYVPALKKYYKDNIIGSLTKKFNYSTVMECPCISKIILNMGVGDAKVNAKSLKSAVNELTAISGQKAIITKAKTDISNFKIRRGFPVGTKVTLRANRMYEFLERLNSIALPRTRDFTGLSFKSFDGQGNYNFGIKEQIVFTEIHYDDIDTIRGLDIAINTTASTDEECYWLLKEFGFPLREKPVKNQAERESV
;
A
#
# COMPACT_ATOMS: atom_id res chain seq x y z
N MET A 1 -85.15 6.96 -18.09
CA MET A 1 -85.46 5.84 -18.97
C MET A 1 -84.29 4.91 -18.98
N VAL A 2 -84.51 3.80 -18.29
CA VAL A 2 -84.20 2.42 -18.70
C VAL A 2 -82.69 2.11 -18.85
N GLU A 3 -82.06 1.56 -17.88
CA GLU A 3 -81.66 0.14 -17.60
C GLU A 3 -81.06 -0.55 -18.84
N GLU A 4 -79.84 -1.09 -18.65
CA GLU A 4 -79.65 -2.53 -18.72
C GLU A 4 -78.31 -2.97 -18.15
N LYS A 5 -78.41 -3.87 -17.18
CA LYS A 5 -77.34 -4.67 -16.62
C LYS A 5 -76.88 -5.69 -17.65
N ASN A 6 -75.57 -5.91 -17.77
CA ASN A 6 -75.10 -7.21 -18.24
C ASN A 6 -73.92 -7.72 -17.44
N ASN A 7 -74.24 -8.67 -16.59
CA ASN A 7 -73.36 -9.60 -15.91
C ASN A 7 -72.67 -10.51 -16.94
N LYS A 8 -71.32 -10.55 -16.95
CA LYS A 8 -70.60 -11.68 -17.57
C LYS A 8 -69.53 -12.18 -16.63
N SER A 9 -69.80 -13.40 -16.19
CA SER A 9 -69.02 -14.29 -15.42
C SER A 9 -67.59 -14.48 -15.88
N THR A 10 -66.64 -14.39 -14.93
CA THR A 10 -65.26 -14.77 -15.05
C THR A 10 -65.06 -16.29 -15.05
N PRO A 11 -64.28 -16.87 -15.97
CA PRO A 11 -63.81 -18.22 -15.81
C PRO A 11 -62.50 -18.30 -15.05
N SER A 12 -62.53 -19.07 -13.99
CA SER A 12 -61.39 -19.45 -13.14
C SER A 12 -60.26 -20.08 -13.95
N LYS A 13 -59.09 -19.44 -14.02
CA LYS A 13 -57.85 -20.03 -14.55
C LYS A 13 -57.14 -20.84 -13.47
N LYS A 14 -57.14 -22.16 -13.71
CA LYS A 14 -56.39 -23.18 -12.95
C LYS A 14 -54.91 -22.78 -12.83
N LYS A 15 -54.41 -22.68 -11.62
CA LYS A 15 -52.99 -22.59 -11.30
C LYS A 15 -52.27 -23.88 -11.73
N LYS A 16 -51.44 -23.80 -12.77
CA LYS A 16 -50.46 -24.84 -13.09
C LYS A 16 -49.28 -24.67 -12.13
N THR A 17 -49.14 -25.56 -11.20
CA THR A 17 -47.94 -25.75 -10.39
C THR A 17 -46.81 -26.21 -11.29
N LYS A 18 -45.86 -25.28 -11.61
CA LYS A 18 -44.58 -25.65 -12.23
C LYS A 18 -43.70 -26.27 -11.17
N GLY A 19 -43.41 -27.58 -11.35
CA GLY A 19 -42.46 -28.31 -10.55
C GLY A 19 -41.10 -27.63 -10.54
N LYS A 20 -40.59 -27.39 -9.34
CA LYS A 20 -39.20 -26.96 -9.13
C LYS A 20 -38.28 -28.14 -9.43
N SER A 21 -37.56 -28.12 -10.55
CA SER A 21 -36.40 -28.95 -10.79
C SER A 21 -35.35 -28.70 -9.71
N PRO A 22 -34.67 -29.70 -9.16
CA PRO A 22 -33.63 -29.52 -8.16
C PRO A 22 -32.44 -28.81 -8.81
N ILE A 23 -32.12 -27.62 -8.31
CA ILE A 23 -30.92 -26.88 -8.66
C ILE A 23 -29.74 -27.68 -8.13
N THR A 24 -29.09 -28.46 -8.98
CA THR A 24 -27.81 -29.07 -8.73
C THR A 24 -26.79 -27.92 -8.44
N LYS A 25 -26.52 -27.71 -7.17
CA LYS A 25 -25.43 -26.84 -6.71
C LYS A 25 -24.14 -27.45 -7.26
N LYS A 26 -23.56 -26.82 -8.30
CA LYS A 26 -22.19 -27.11 -8.71
C LYS A 26 -21.30 -26.94 -7.46
N PRO A 27 -20.37 -27.87 -7.19
CA PRO A 27 -19.47 -27.73 -6.05
C PRO A 27 -18.68 -26.43 -6.24
N VAL A 28 -18.82 -25.52 -5.29
CA VAL A 28 -17.94 -24.37 -5.17
C VAL A 28 -16.56 -24.95 -4.93
N VAL A 29 -15.73 -24.94 -5.95
CA VAL A 29 -14.32 -25.24 -5.83
C VAL A 29 -13.76 -24.20 -4.86
N LYS A 30 -13.67 -24.57 -3.60
CA LYS A 30 -12.88 -23.84 -2.62
C LYS A 30 -11.46 -23.87 -3.17
N LYS A 31 -11.03 -22.77 -3.80
CA LYS A 31 -9.63 -22.55 -4.10
C LYS A 31 -8.93 -22.61 -2.76
N ASN A 32 -8.30 -23.74 -2.50
CA ASN A 32 -7.48 -23.94 -1.32
C ASN A 32 -6.37 -22.91 -1.36
N ASN A 33 -6.53 -21.85 -0.57
CA ASN A 33 -5.47 -20.92 -0.20
C ASN A 33 -4.47 -21.56 0.77
N ASP A 34 -4.40 -22.90 0.81
CA ASP A 34 -3.55 -23.64 1.73
C ASP A 34 -2.08 -23.74 1.31
N GLN A 35 -1.71 -23.17 0.15
CA GLN A 35 -0.29 -23.14 -0.26
C GLN A 35 0.56 -22.09 0.51
N GLN A 36 -0.04 -21.28 1.39
CA GLN A 36 0.72 -20.38 2.25
C GLN A 36 1.11 -20.97 3.62
N LYS A 37 0.76 -22.21 3.90
CA LYS A 37 1.12 -22.86 5.19
C LYS A 37 2.49 -23.52 5.22
N ASN A 38 3.17 -23.63 4.11
CA ASN A 38 4.56 -24.09 4.08
C ASN A 38 5.47 -22.88 4.22
N GLY A 39 5.80 -22.55 5.45
CA GLY A 39 7.03 -21.99 6.02
C GLY A 39 7.86 -20.96 5.26
N TYR A 40 7.38 -20.35 4.16
CA TYR A 40 8.16 -19.30 3.51
C TYR A 40 8.30 -18.08 4.41
N VAL A 41 9.52 -17.79 4.80
CA VAL A 41 9.88 -16.60 5.57
C VAL A 41 10.84 -15.77 4.73
N PRO A 42 10.50 -14.50 4.43
CA PRO A 42 11.38 -13.60 3.69
C PRO A 42 12.77 -13.48 4.32
N ALA A 43 13.79 -13.33 3.50
CA ALA A 43 15.18 -13.26 3.97
C ALA A 43 15.38 -12.10 4.95
N LEU A 44 14.87 -10.91 4.65
CA LEU A 44 14.96 -9.76 5.55
C LEU A 44 14.23 -9.97 6.88
N LYS A 45 13.16 -10.76 6.94
CA LYS A 45 12.48 -11.07 8.20
C LYS A 45 13.31 -11.99 9.08
N LYS A 46 14.04 -12.93 8.49
CA LYS A 46 15.02 -13.77 9.22
C LYS A 46 16.16 -12.90 9.70
N TYR A 47 16.74 -12.10 8.83
CA TYR A 47 17.83 -11.19 9.14
C TYR A 47 17.49 -10.23 10.29
N TYR A 48 16.26 -9.71 10.31
CA TYR A 48 15.77 -8.88 11.43
C TYR A 48 15.84 -9.63 12.76
N LYS A 49 15.37 -10.90 12.79
CA LYS A 49 15.34 -11.69 14.04
C LYS A 49 16.72 -12.11 14.52
N ASP A 50 17.60 -12.47 13.57
CA ASP A 50 18.89 -13.08 13.92
C ASP A 50 19.96 -12.02 14.23
N ASN A 51 19.93 -10.87 13.53
CA ASN A 51 20.99 -9.88 13.59
C ASN A 51 20.51 -8.53 14.17
N ILE A 52 19.43 -7.95 13.62
CA ILE A 52 19.05 -6.56 13.91
C ILE A 52 18.60 -6.40 15.37
N ILE A 53 17.80 -7.32 15.90
CA ILE A 53 17.35 -7.29 17.30
C ILE A 53 18.55 -7.23 18.25
N GLY A 54 19.57 -8.07 18.03
CA GLY A 54 20.76 -8.10 18.86
C GLY A 54 21.58 -6.81 18.82
N SER A 55 21.72 -6.21 17.63
CA SER A 55 22.43 -4.94 17.42
C SER A 55 21.71 -3.77 18.11
N LEU A 56 20.39 -3.68 17.94
CA LEU A 56 19.57 -2.60 18.53
C LEU A 56 19.49 -2.72 20.06
N THR A 57 19.32 -3.93 20.60
CA THR A 57 19.29 -4.16 22.06
C THR A 57 20.58 -3.70 22.72
N LYS A 58 21.74 -4.00 22.12
CA LYS A 58 23.05 -3.54 22.65
C LYS A 58 23.21 -2.03 22.59
N LYS A 59 22.64 -1.39 21.56
CA LYS A 59 22.81 0.05 21.34
C LYS A 59 21.92 0.92 22.20
N PHE A 60 20.68 0.51 22.38
CA PHE A 60 19.67 1.27 23.13
C PHE A 60 19.40 0.72 24.53
N ASN A 61 20.08 -0.38 24.91
CA ASN A 61 19.95 -1.04 26.22
C ASN A 61 18.49 -1.44 26.55
N TYR A 62 17.77 -2.00 25.56
CA TYR A 62 16.40 -2.47 25.79
C TYR A 62 16.38 -3.62 26.81
N SER A 63 15.38 -3.60 27.70
CA SER A 63 15.19 -4.63 28.71
C SER A 63 14.63 -5.91 28.13
N THR A 64 13.79 -5.79 27.09
CA THR A 64 13.11 -6.93 26.45
C THR A 64 13.22 -6.86 24.93
N VAL A 65 13.20 -8.02 24.30
CA VAL A 65 13.19 -8.14 22.83
C VAL A 65 11.95 -7.47 22.22
N MET A 66 10.85 -7.37 22.97
CA MET A 66 9.60 -6.78 22.48
C MET A 66 9.62 -5.26 22.42
N GLU A 67 10.55 -4.60 23.09
CA GLU A 67 10.78 -3.15 23.00
C GLU A 67 11.52 -2.76 21.72
N CYS A 68 12.22 -3.72 21.10
CA CYS A 68 12.95 -3.45 19.88
C CYS A 68 12.01 -2.94 18.78
N PRO A 69 12.36 -1.80 18.13
CA PRO A 69 11.56 -1.26 17.06
C PRO A 69 11.49 -2.23 15.87
N CYS A 70 10.32 -2.37 15.30
CA CYS A 70 10.08 -3.16 14.09
C CYS A 70 9.27 -2.39 13.06
N ILE A 71 9.31 -2.83 11.80
CA ILE A 71 8.47 -2.25 10.76
C ILE A 71 7.05 -2.81 10.92
N SER A 72 6.08 -1.93 11.10
CA SER A 72 4.67 -2.27 11.29
C SER A 72 3.93 -2.43 9.97
N LYS A 73 4.10 -1.48 9.05
CA LYS A 73 3.47 -1.43 7.73
C LYS A 73 4.26 -0.54 6.79
N ILE A 74 4.11 -0.80 5.49
CA ILE A 74 4.55 0.11 4.43
C ILE A 74 3.32 0.53 3.63
N ILE A 75 3.18 1.83 3.43
CA ILE A 75 2.09 2.40 2.66
C ILE A 75 2.67 2.95 1.36
N LEU A 76 2.11 2.51 0.25
CA LEU A 76 2.42 3.01 -1.07
C LEU A 76 1.26 3.87 -1.54
N ASN A 77 1.54 5.07 -2.01
CA ASN A 77 0.55 5.98 -2.57
C ASN A 77 1.02 6.51 -3.91
N MET A 78 0.11 6.52 -4.88
CA MET A 78 0.35 7.10 -6.20
C MET A 78 -0.75 8.12 -6.48
N GLY A 79 -0.38 9.39 -6.55
CA GLY A 79 -1.28 10.48 -6.91
C GLY A 79 -1.53 10.51 -8.42
N VAL A 80 -2.80 10.63 -8.83
CA VAL A 80 -3.19 10.74 -10.23
C VAL A 80 -4.02 12.01 -10.40
N GLY A 81 -3.39 13.11 -10.81
CA GLY A 81 -4.07 14.40 -10.97
C GLY A 81 -5.18 14.37 -12.00
N ASP A 82 -4.97 13.63 -13.08
CA ASP A 82 -5.91 13.53 -14.22
C ASP A 82 -6.99 12.47 -14.02
N ALA A 83 -7.04 11.79 -12.87
CA ALA A 83 -7.99 10.71 -12.59
C ALA A 83 -9.47 11.11 -12.77
N LYS A 84 -9.78 12.40 -12.61
CA LYS A 84 -11.13 12.95 -12.79
C LYS A 84 -11.57 13.04 -14.25
N VAL A 85 -10.63 13.27 -15.17
CA VAL A 85 -10.88 13.46 -16.61
C VAL A 85 -10.65 12.15 -17.35
N ASN A 86 -9.60 11.44 -17.00
CA ASN A 86 -9.16 10.23 -17.68
C ASN A 86 -9.22 9.01 -16.74
N ALA A 87 -10.33 8.27 -16.84
CA ALA A 87 -10.50 7.03 -16.07
C ALA A 87 -9.52 5.92 -16.49
N LYS A 88 -8.95 5.97 -17.72
CA LYS A 88 -7.96 5.02 -18.21
C LYS A 88 -6.66 5.19 -17.42
N SER A 89 -6.20 6.42 -17.24
CA SER A 89 -5.00 6.77 -16.46
C SER A 89 -5.06 6.24 -15.02
N LEU A 90 -6.24 6.31 -14.39
CA LEU A 90 -6.44 5.73 -13.06
C LEU A 90 -6.36 4.20 -13.05
N LYS A 91 -6.92 3.53 -14.08
CA LYS A 91 -6.83 2.06 -14.18
C LYS A 91 -5.40 1.61 -14.40
N SER A 92 -4.63 2.30 -15.23
CA SER A 92 -3.19 2.06 -15.42
C SER A 92 -2.45 2.16 -14.10
N ALA A 93 -2.64 3.25 -13.33
CA ALA A 93 -2.03 3.42 -12.03
C ALA A 93 -2.41 2.31 -11.02
N VAL A 94 -3.66 1.82 -11.04
CA VAL A 94 -4.07 0.68 -10.20
C VAL A 94 -3.35 -0.60 -10.61
N ASN A 95 -3.18 -0.85 -11.90
CA ASN A 95 -2.47 -2.03 -12.41
C ASN A 95 -0.99 -1.97 -12.07
N GLU A 96 -0.33 -0.84 -12.32
CA GLU A 96 1.07 -0.59 -11.99
C GLU A 96 1.33 -0.80 -10.49
N LEU A 97 0.54 -0.17 -9.62
CA LEU A 97 0.70 -0.30 -8.18
C LEU A 97 0.40 -1.73 -7.68
N THR A 98 -0.53 -2.42 -8.36
CA THR A 98 -0.83 -3.84 -8.06
C THR A 98 0.33 -4.74 -8.48
N ALA A 99 0.98 -4.48 -9.61
CA ALA A 99 2.16 -5.23 -10.06
C ALA A 99 3.33 -5.04 -9.06
N ILE A 100 3.66 -3.80 -8.69
CA ILE A 100 4.73 -3.46 -7.74
C ILE A 100 4.51 -4.13 -6.38
N SER A 101 3.28 -4.05 -5.85
CA SER A 101 2.98 -4.47 -4.48
C SER A 101 2.63 -5.95 -4.35
N GLY A 102 2.26 -6.62 -5.45
CA GLY A 102 1.69 -7.97 -5.42
C GLY A 102 0.33 -8.04 -4.70
N GLN A 103 -0.31 -6.89 -4.45
CA GLN A 103 -1.60 -6.77 -3.78
C GLN A 103 -2.49 -5.78 -4.53
N LYS A 104 -3.77 -6.09 -4.71
CA LYS A 104 -4.71 -5.21 -5.39
C LYS A 104 -4.76 -3.83 -4.75
N ALA A 105 -4.49 -2.80 -5.55
CA ALA A 105 -4.53 -1.41 -5.11
C ALA A 105 -5.97 -0.91 -4.92
N ILE A 106 -6.14 0.00 -3.96
CA ILE A 106 -7.42 0.64 -3.64
C ILE A 106 -7.42 2.06 -4.20
N ILE A 107 -8.48 2.43 -4.88
CA ILE A 107 -8.68 3.80 -5.37
C ILE A 107 -9.00 4.71 -4.20
N THR A 108 -8.26 5.79 -4.05
CA THR A 108 -8.52 6.83 -3.05
C THR A 108 -9.43 7.90 -3.64
N LYS A 109 -10.44 8.31 -2.84
CA LYS A 109 -11.43 9.32 -3.21
C LYS A 109 -11.27 10.57 -2.37
N ALA A 110 -11.56 11.72 -2.96
CA ALA A 110 -11.56 13.00 -2.26
C ALA A 110 -12.58 13.01 -1.11
N LYS A 111 -12.18 13.53 0.05
CA LYS A 111 -13.03 13.64 1.26
C LYS A 111 -13.83 14.95 1.28
N THR A 112 -13.24 16.02 0.75
CA THR A 112 -13.80 17.38 0.75
C THR A 112 -13.83 17.94 -0.66
N ASP A 113 -14.66 18.96 -0.86
CA ASP A 113 -14.73 19.72 -2.10
C ASP A 113 -13.64 20.80 -2.10
N ILE A 114 -12.85 20.87 -3.19
CA ILE A 114 -11.79 21.90 -3.35
C ILE A 114 -11.98 22.54 -4.72
N SER A 115 -12.50 23.77 -4.71
CA SER A 115 -12.85 24.51 -5.94
C SER A 115 -11.64 24.84 -6.81
N ASN A 116 -10.51 25.24 -6.20
CA ASN A 116 -9.27 25.55 -6.92
C ASN A 116 -8.76 24.40 -7.79
N PHE A 117 -8.88 23.18 -7.33
CA PHE A 117 -8.48 21.98 -8.07
C PHE A 117 -9.66 21.34 -8.85
N LYS A 118 -10.82 21.97 -8.84
CA LYS A 118 -12.06 21.44 -9.47
C LYS A 118 -12.36 19.99 -9.01
N ILE A 119 -12.11 19.68 -7.73
CA ILE A 119 -12.34 18.38 -7.14
C ILE A 119 -13.60 18.44 -6.28
N ARG A 120 -14.48 17.45 -6.45
CA ARG A 120 -15.67 17.24 -5.62
C ARG A 120 -15.51 15.99 -4.76
N ARG A 121 -16.21 15.96 -3.63
CA ARG A 121 -16.29 14.80 -2.75
C ARG A 121 -16.65 13.54 -3.54
N GLY A 122 -15.90 12.46 -3.32
CA GLY A 122 -16.11 11.19 -4.01
C GLY A 122 -15.34 11.03 -5.32
N PHE A 123 -14.72 12.09 -5.86
CA PHE A 123 -13.90 11.97 -7.06
C PHE A 123 -12.64 11.14 -6.76
N PRO A 124 -12.22 10.27 -7.71
CA PRO A 124 -10.97 9.53 -7.58
C PRO A 124 -9.79 10.49 -7.71
N VAL A 125 -8.80 10.35 -6.84
CA VAL A 125 -7.60 11.23 -6.78
C VAL A 125 -6.32 10.44 -6.93
N GLY A 126 -6.32 9.16 -6.62
CA GLY A 126 -5.13 8.32 -6.67
C GLY A 126 -5.38 6.89 -6.28
N THR A 127 -4.30 6.17 -6.04
CA THR A 127 -4.32 4.76 -5.65
C THR A 127 -3.42 4.55 -4.44
N LYS A 128 -3.78 3.60 -3.58
CA LYS A 128 -3.04 3.28 -2.35
C LYS A 128 -3.00 1.79 -2.10
N VAL A 129 -1.87 1.32 -1.56
CA VAL A 129 -1.71 -0.04 -1.01
C VAL A 129 -1.08 0.05 0.37
N THR A 130 -1.47 -0.85 1.26
CA THR A 130 -0.83 -1.01 2.57
C THR A 130 -0.29 -2.44 2.67
N LEU A 131 1.02 -2.57 2.78
CA LEU A 131 1.72 -3.83 2.91
C LEU A 131 2.02 -4.15 4.37
N ARG A 132 1.88 -5.41 4.75
CA ARG A 132 2.14 -5.93 6.10
C ARG A 132 2.78 -7.32 6.03
N ALA A 133 3.35 -7.76 7.13
CA ALA A 133 3.92 -9.09 7.31
C ALA A 133 4.91 -9.47 6.20
N ASN A 134 4.82 -10.66 5.61
CA ASN A 134 5.80 -11.17 4.66
C ASN A 134 5.92 -10.30 3.39
N ARG A 135 4.79 -9.86 2.81
CA ARG A 135 4.79 -8.98 1.62
C ARG A 135 5.50 -7.65 1.85
N MET A 136 5.44 -7.14 3.06
CA MET A 136 6.14 -5.91 3.45
C MET A 136 7.66 -6.10 3.40
N TYR A 137 8.19 -7.20 3.93
CA TYR A 137 9.63 -7.49 3.89
C TYR A 137 10.12 -7.79 2.48
N GLU A 138 9.34 -8.50 1.67
CA GLU A 138 9.65 -8.73 0.25
C GLU A 138 9.72 -7.44 -0.55
N PHE A 139 8.76 -6.55 -0.35
CA PHE A 139 8.78 -5.23 -0.98
C PHE A 139 9.99 -4.41 -0.51
N LEU A 140 10.31 -4.45 0.77
CA LEU A 140 11.46 -3.75 1.34
C LEU A 140 12.78 -4.22 0.73
N GLU A 141 12.94 -5.53 0.54
CA GLU A 141 14.11 -6.14 -0.07
C GLU A 141 14.27 -5.66 -1.51
N ARG A 142 13.22 -5.72 -2.33
CA ARG A 142 13.24 -5.23 -3.71
C ARG A 142 13.49 -3.72 -3.80
N LEU A 143 12.88 -2.97 -2.90
CA LEU A 143 13.07 -1.52 -2.82
C LEU A 143 14.55 -1.18 -2.60
N ASN A 144 15.18 -1.81 -1.62
CA ASN A 144 16.55 -1.51 -1.23
C ASN A 144 17.59 -2.05 -2.23
N SER A 145 17.41 -3.29 -2.71
CA SER A 145 18.39 -3.94 -3.58
C SER A 145 18.27 -3.59 -5.06
N ILE A 146 17.07 -3.27 -5.54
CA ILE A 146 16.80 -3.06 -6.96
C ILE A 146 16.35 -1.62 -7.25
N ALA A 147 15.29 -1.16 -6.57
CA ALA A 147 14.65 0.09 -6.94
C ALA A 147 15.52 1.32 -6.62
N LEU A 148 16.04 1.43 -5.40
CA LEU A 148 16.85 2.58 -5.01
C LEU A 148 18.12 2.76 -5.86
N PRO A 149 18.94 1.71 -6.15
CA PRO A 149 20.11 1.86 -7.01
C PRO A 149 19.79 2.23 -8.46
N ARG A 150 18.59 1.89 -8.95
CA ARG A 150 18.14 2.23 -10.32
C ARG A 150 17.58 3.64 -10.45
N THR A 151 17.32 4.30 -9.32
CA THR A 151 16.79 5.69 -9.35
C THR A 151 17.85 6.64 -9.91
N ARG A 152 17.46 7.46 -10.89
CA ARG A 152 18.35 8.45 -11.49
C ARG A 152 18.75 9.47 -10.43
N ASP A 153 20.04 9.89 -10.48
CA ASP A 153 20.61 10.89 -9.58
C ASP A 153 20.39 10.58 -8.08
N PHE A 154 20.43 9.28 -7.74
CA PHE A 154 20.25 8.87 -6.35
C PHE A 154 21.44 9.27 -5.49
N THR A 155 21.22 10.22 -4.59
CA THR A 155 22.25 10.76 -3.69
C THR A 155 22.08 10.31 -2.24
N GLY A 156 21.24 9.29 -2.00
CA GLY A 156 20.89 8.80 -0.67
C GLY A 156 19.61 9.45 -0.10
N LEU A 157 19.02 8.75 0.85
CA LEU A 157 17.76 9.14 1.50
C LEU A 157 18.01 10.20 2.57
N SER A 158 17.23 11.28 2.58
CA SER A 158 17.41 12.43 3.47
C SER A 158 17.04 12.11 4.92
N PHE A 159 17.80 12.60 5.88
CA PHE A 159 17.45 12.52 7.29
C PHE A 159 16.21 13.40 7.64
N LYS A 160 15.93 14.43 6.87
CA LYS A 160 14.77 15.32 7.09
C LYS A 160 13.41 14.67 6.79
N SER A 161 13.42 13.45 6.26
CA SER A 161 12.21 12.69 5.88
C SER A 161 11.59 11.88 7.03
N PHE A 162 12.15 11.97 8.24
CA PHE A 162 11.52 11.47 9.45
C PHE A 162 10.41 12.42 9.92
N ASP A 163 9.37 11.87 10.56
CA ASP A 163 8.18 12.63 11.00
C ASP A 163 8.22 13.09 12.47
N GLY A 164 9.29 12.81 13.21
CA GLY A 164 9.38 13.09 14.65
C GLY A 164 8.79 12.00 15.55
N GLN A 165 8.15 10.99 14.98
CA GLN A 165 7.50 9.89 15.70
C GLN A 165 8.03 8.51 15.27
N GLY A 166 9.24 8.47 14.74
CA GLY A 166 9.86 7.22 14.32
C GLY A 166 9.31 6.60 13.02
N ASN A 167 8.66 7.37 12.15
CA ASN A 167 8.28 6.91 10.82
C ASN A 167 9.13 7.61 9.76
N TYR A 168 9.26 6.97 8.60
CA TYR A 168 10.06 7.49 7.50
C TYR A 168 9.25 7.58 6.22
N ASN A 169 9.24 8.77 5.58
CA ASN A 169 8.46 9.05 4.39
C ASN A 169 9.36 9.60 3.27
N PHE A 170 9.29 9.01 2.09
CA PHE A 170 10.01 9.51 0.92
C PHE A 170 9.27 9.21 -0.37
N GLY A 171 9.60 9.94 -1.43
CA GLY A 171 9.01 9.77 -2.75
C GLY A 171 10.04 9.33 -3.77
N ILE A 172 9.61 8.47 -4.69
CA ILE A 172 10.32 8.09 -5.91
C ILE A 172 9.64 8.84 -7.05
N LYS A 173 10.42 9.55 -7.88
CA LYS A 173 9.87 10.38 -8.97
C LYS A 173 9.30 9.55 -10.12
N GLU A 174 9.85 8.39 -10.37
CA GLU A 174 9.55 7.56 -11.55
C GLU A 174 9.21 6.12 -11.13
N GLN A 175 8.02 5.63 -11.48
CA GLN A 175 7.62 4.25 -11.21
C GLN A 175 8.40 3.21 -12.03
N ILE A 176 9.04 3.62 -13.12
CA ILE A 176 9.83 2.76 -14.03
C ILE A 176 11.02 2.08 -13.33
N VAL A 177 11.42 2.62 -12.19
CA VAL A 177 12.51 2.08 -11.36
C VAL A 177 12.23 0.63 -10.94
N PHE A 178 10.96 0.27 -10.80
CA PHE A 178 10.55 -1.10 -10.45
C PHE A 178 10.56 -2.02 -11.68
N THR A 179 11.17 -3.19 -11.53
CA THR A 179 11.32 -4.18 -12.62
C THR A 179 10.00 -4.86 -13.00
N GLU A 180 9.02 -4.80 -12.16
CA GLU A 180 7.70 -5.39 -12.35
C GLU A 180 6.83 -4.63 -13.35
N ILE A 181 7.25 -3.43 -13.75
CA ILE A 181 6.56 -2.58 -14.71
C ILE A 181 7.27 -2.66 -16.05
N HIS A 182 6.53 -3.01 -17.10
CA HIS A 182 7.02 -2.94 -18.46
C HIS A 182 6.81 -1.53 -19.01
N TYR A 183 7.82 -1.03 -19.72
CA TYR A 183 7.79 0.33 -20.28
C TYR A 183 6.63 0.56 -21.25
N ASP A 184 6.28 -0.47 -22.02
CA ASP A 184 5.22 -0.41 -23.03
C ASP A 184 3.79 -0.25 -22.42
N ASP A 185 3.62 -0.63 -21.14
CA ASP A 185 2.34 -0.56 -20.44
C ASP A 185 2.11 0.80 -19.75
N ILE A 186 3.11 1.70 -19.81
CA ILE A 186 3.08 2.98 -19.10
C ILE A 186 2.43 4.06 -19.97
N ASP A 187 1.31 4.61 -19.50
CA ASP A 187 0.70 5.78 -20.14
C ASP A 187 1.47 7.08 -19.85
N THR A 188 1.84 7.28 -18.58
CA THR A 188 2.53 8.48 -18.09
C THR A 188 3.46 8.15 -16.93
N ILE A 189 4.59 8.87 -16.83
CA ILE A 189 5.50 8.75 -15.68
C ILE A 189 4.82 9.36 -14.46
N ARG A 190 4.77 8.59 -13.35
CA ARG A 190 4.15 9.00 -12.08
C ARG A 190 5.09 8.78 -10.92
N GLY A 191 4.99 9.67 -9.96
CA GLY A 191 5.68 9.50 -8.69
C GLY A 191 4.97 8.48 -7.79
N LEU A 192 5.75 7.88 -6.91
CA LEU A 192 5.31 6.96 -5.89
C LEU A 192 5.77 7.44 -4.52
N ASP A 193 4.83 7.69 -3.62
CA ASP A 193 5.12 8.02 -2.23
C ASP A 193 5.16 6.74 -1.41
N ILE A 194 6.21 6.59 -0.61
CA ILE A 194 6.46 5.44 0.25
C ILE A 194 6.54 5.91 1.69
N ALA A 195 5.64 5.42 2.53
CA ALA A 195 5.65 5.67 3.96
C ALA A 195 5.95 4.38 4.71
N ILE A 196 7.08 4.35 5.42
CA ILE A 196 7.51 3.25 6.28
C ILE A 196 7.11 3.59 7.70
N ASN A 197 6.11 2.89 8.23
CA ASN A 197 5.69 3.04 9.61
C ASN A 197 6.37 2.00 10.47
N THR A 198 7.01 2.46 11.53
CA THR A 198 7.68 1.59 12.51
C THR A 198 6.97 1.63 13.87
N THR A 199 7.46 0.86 14.81
CA THR A 199 7.04 0.91 16.21
C THR A 199 8.04 1.69 17.08
N ALA A 200 9.05 2.32 16.45
CA ALA A 200 10.03 3.15 17.14
C ALA A 200 9.33 4.36 17.79
N SER A 201 9.79 4.73 18.98
CA SER A 201 9.30 5.92 19.69
C SER A 201 10.02 7.19 19.24
N THR A 202 11.24 7.06 18.76
CA THR A 202 12.08 8.18 18.34
C THR A 202 12.61 8.00 16.92
N ASP A 203 12.92 9.11 16.25
CA ASP A 203 13.53 9.09 14.92
C ASP A 203 14.92 8.45 14.93
N GLU A 204 15.62 8.50 16.06
CA GLU A 204 16.92 7.86 16.20
C GLU A 204 16.83 6.34 16.16
N GLU A 205 15.86 5.77 16.85
CA GLU A 205 15.61 4.32 16.81
C GLU A 205 15.24 3.88 15.39
N CYS A 206 14.36 4.65 14.71
CA CYS A 206 13.98 4.38 13.34
C CYS A 206 15.17 4.48 12.38
N TYR A 207 16.01 5.51 12.53
CA TYR A 207 17.23 5.67 11.73
C TYR A 207 18.15 4.45 11.83
N TRP A 208 18.40 3.98 13.05
CA TRP A 208 19.26 2.81 13.25
C TRP A 208 18.62 1.54 12.75
N LEU A 209 17.31 1.37 12.94
CA LEU A 209 16.56 0.26 12.37
C LEU A 209 16.69 0.21 10.84
N LEU A 210 16.46 1.32 10.13
CA LEU A 210 16.56 1.38 8.68
C LEU A 210 18.00 1.20 8.20
N LYS A 211 18.99 1.73 8.91
CA LYS A 211 20.40 1.55 8.61
C LYS A 211 20.82 0.08 8.68
N GLU A 212 20.37 -0.65 9.71
CA GLU A 212 20.60 -2.09 9.84
C GLU A 212 19.90 -2.92 8.75
N PHE A 213 18.77 -2.45 8.22
CA PHE A 213 18.15 -3.03 7.02
C PHE A 213 18.89 -2.70 5.72
N GLY A 214 19.98 -1.93 5.78
CA GLY A 214 20.78 -1.58 4.62
C GLY A 214 20.24 -0.42 3.79
N PHE A 215 19.36 0.43 4.35
CA PHE A 215 18.92 1.62 3.65
C PHE A 215 20.05 2.63 3.47
N PRO A 216 20.25 3.19 2.29
CA PRO A 216 21.26 4.17 2.00
C PRO A 216 20.87 5.56 2.52
N LEU A 217 20.80 5.67 3.86
CA LEU A 217 20.51 6.93 4.54
C LEU A 217 21.75 7.82 4.53
N ARG A 218 21.56 9.11 4.27
CA ARG A 218 22.62 10.10 4.47
C ARG A 218 22.95 10.20 5.95
N GLU A 219 24.21 10.46 6.25
CA GLU A 219 24.64 10.68 7.63
C GLU A 219 23.91 11.88 8.24
N LYS A 220 23.63 11.81 9.54
CA LYS A 220 23.10 12.95 10.28
C LYS A 220 24.06 14.13 10.07
N PRO A 221 23.58 15.33 9.72
CA PRO A 221 24.43 16.49 9.81
C PRO A 221 24.90 16.60 11.27
N VAL A 222 26.19 16.53 11.47
CA VAL A 222 26.79 16.78 12.79
C VAL A 222 26.47 18.22 13.12
N LYS A 223 25.53 18.45 14.04
CA LYS A 223 25.35 19.79 14.62
C LYS A 223 26.64 20.12 15.33
N ASN A 224 27.43 20.99 14.74
CA ASN A 224 28.63 21.51 15.37
C ASN A 224 28.22 22.03 16.76
N GLN A 225 28.98 21.64 17.78
CA GLN A 225 28.73 22.01 19.18
C GLN A 225 28.74 23.54 19.42
N ALA A 226 29.20 24.31 18.43
CA ALA A 226 29.22 25.78 18.45
C ALA A 226 27.84 26.48 18.52
N GLU A 227 26.73 25.78 18.15
CA GLU A 227 25.37 26.35 18.25
C GLU A 227 24.69 26.13 19.62
N ARG A 228 25.33 25.41 20.55
CA ARG A 228 24.78 25.17 21.90
C ARG A 228 25.24 26.22 22.93
N GLU A 229 26.22 27.02 22.59
CA GLU A 229 26.77 28.04 23.50
C GLU A 229 26.25 29.47 23.24
N SER A 230 25.31 29.63 22.29
CA SER A 230 24.76 30.94 21.91
C SER A 230 23.25 31.12 22.17
N VAL A 231 22.69 30.40 23.17
CA VAL A 231 21.34 30.66 23.68
C VAL A 231 21.37 30.88 25.18
#